data_436f163fc080a62ec69358b12efe639d
#
_entry.id   436f163fc080a62ec69358b12efe639d
#
_cell.length_a   1.000
_cell.length_b   1.000
_cell.length_c   1.000
_cell.angle_alpha   90.00
_cell.angle_beta   90.00
_cell.angle_gamma   90.00
#
_symmetry.space_group_name_H-M   'P 1'
#
loop_
_entity.id
_entity.type
_entity.pdbx_description
1 polymer ?
#
loop_
_entity_poly.entity_id
_entity_poly.type
_entity_poly.pdbx_seq_one_letter_code
_entity_poly.pdbx_strand_id
1 'polypeptide(L)'
;MNNNIFGCIFTCQTIAIACGYVLDLIIGDPHWLYHPVRLIGKLISWLEGILLKEEYSQAKKYKRGIVLAVLIPLITGIVTAGILAVCYYINIVLGCVVETIMCYQILAVKSLKTESMKVYYALKNEGVPQARQAVSMIVGRDTSQIGRAHV
;
A
#
# COMPACT_ATOMS: atom_id res chain seq x y z
N MET A 1 -31.28 18.70 -8.07
CA MET A 1 -31.22 17.34 -7.48
C MET A 1 -29.82 16.74 -7.48
N ASN A 2 -28.90 17.13 -8.36
CA ASN A 2 -27.54 16.56 -8.43
C ASN A 2 -26.57 17.02 -7.31
N ASN A 3 -26.70 18.23 -6.77
CA ASN A 3 -25.75 18.77 -5.79
C ASN A 3 -25.77 18.01 -4.45
N ASN A 4 -26.91 17.42 -4.08
CA ASN A 4 -27.03 16.68 -2.82
C ASN A 4 -26.36 15.29 -2.88
N ILE A 5 -26.32 14.67 -4.05
CA ILE A 5 -25.69 13.35 -4.23
C ILE A 5 -24.16 13.46 -4.15
N PHE A 6 -23.57 14.45 -4.82
CA PHE A 6 -22.13 14.72 -4.75
C PHE A 6 -21.69 15.08 -3.32
N GLY A 7 -22.47 15.91 -2.61
CA GLY A 7 -22.20 16.24 -1.21
C GLY A 7 -22.26 15.01 -0.31
N CYS A 8 -23.23 14.14 -0.50
CA CYS A 8 -23.35 12.89 0.27
C CYS A 8 -22.17 11.94 0.02
N ILE A 9 -21.78 11.73 -1.23
CA ILE A 9 -20.62 10.87 -1.59
C ILE A 9 -19.34 11.43 -0.97
N PHE A 10 -19.09 12.73 -1.12
CA PHE A 10 -17.90 13.37 -0.55
C PHE A 10 -17.84 13.24 0.98
N THR A 11 -18.99 13.38 1.64
CA THR A 11 -19.08 13.19 3.09
C THR A 11 -18.79 11.75 3.49
N CYS A 12 -19.33 10.76 2.78
CA CYS A 12 -19.04 9.34 3.01
C CYS A 12 -17.56 9.03 2.84
N GLN A 13 -16.92 9.52 1.80
CA GLN A 13 -15.49 9.34 1.57
C GLN A 13 -14.63 9.95 2.68
N THR A 14 -14.96 11.17 3.12
CA THR A 14 -14.24 11.83 4.22
C THR A 14 -14.35 11.03 5.52
N ILE A 15 -15.55 10.54 5.83
CA ILE A 15 -15.79 9.69 7.00
C ILE A 15 -15.03 8.37 6.87
N ALA A 16 -15.05 7.73 5.70
CA ALA A 16 -14.35 6.47 5.45
C ALA A 16 -12.83 6.61 5.66
N ILE A 17 -12.23 7.69 5.17
CA ILE A 17 -10.80 7.98 5.37
C ILE A 17 -10.50 8.21 6.85
N ALA A 18 -11.30 9.02 7.55
CA ALA A 18 -11.10 9.32 8.97
C ALA A 18 -11.25 8.06 9.83
N CYS A 19 -12.29 7.26 9.58
CA CYS A 19 -12.50 6.00 10.28
C CYS A 19 -11.40 4.98 9.96
N GLY A 20 -10.98 4.88 8.70
CA GLY A 20 -9.87 4.01 8.28
C GLY A 20 -8.56 4.37 8.99
N TYR A 21 -8.27 5.66 9.11
CA TYR A 21 -7.10 6.15 9.86
C TYR A 21 -7.17 5.78 11.35
N VAL A 22 -8.30 6.00 11.99
CA VAL A 22 -8.50 5.63 13.40
C VAL A 22 -8.37 4.12 13.59
N LEU A 23 -8.93 3.31 12.68
CA LEU A 23 -8.78 1.85 12.71
C LEU A 23 -7.32 1.42 12.58
N ASP A 24 -6.55 2.04 11.68
CA ASP A 24 -5.11 1.76 11.56
C ASP A 24 -4.36 2.08 12.84
N LEU A 25 -4.64 3.20 13.50
CA LEU A 25 -4.01 3.55 14.77
C LEU A 25 -4.33 2.54 15.90
N ILE A 26 -5.54 2.00 15.92
CA ILE A 26 -5.98 1.06 16.96
C ILE A 26 -5.50 -0.36 16.67
N ILE A 27 -5.80 -0.88 15.47
CA ILE A 27 -5.56 -2.28 15.10
C ILE A 27 -4.14 -2.44 14.56
N GLY A 28 -3.69 -1.53 13.69
CA GLY A 28 -2.46 -1.66 12.92
C GLY A 28 -2.60 -2.70 11.82
N ASP A 29 -1.50 -3.36 11.48
CA ASP A 29 -1.42 -4.36 10.42
C ASP A 29 -1.21 -5.77 11.00
N PRO A 30 -2.28 -6.50 11.32
CA PRO A 30 -2.16 -7.85 11.84
C PRO A 30 -1.72 -8.82 10.73
N HIS A 31 -0.70 -9.63 10.99
CA HIS A 31 -0.11 -10.58 10.02
C HIS A 31 -1.09 -11.60 9.44
N TRP A 32 -2.23 -11.85 10.12
CA TRP A 32 -3.28 -12.78 9.64
C TRP A 32 -4.22 -12.15 8.60
N LEU A 33 -4.26 -10.80 8.51
CA LEU A 33 -5.09 -10.10 7.55
C LEU A 33 -4.45 -10.16 6.17
N TYR A 34 -5.22 -10.63 5.18
CA TYR A 34 -4.74 -10.71 3.82
C TYR A 34 -4.74 -9.32 3.18
N HIS A 35 -3.54 -8.76 2.97
CA HIS A 35 -3.37 -7.43 2.39
C HIS A 35 -3.58 -7.41 0.88
N PRO A 36 -4.37 -6.44 0.35
CA PRO A 36 -4.51 -6.23 -1.09
C PRO A 36 -3.18 -6.02 -1.81
N VAL A 37 -2.19 -5.42 -1.13
CA VAL A 37 -0.85 -5.21 -1.67
C VAL A 37 -0.17 -6.52 -2.10
N ARG A 38 -0.46 -7.65 -1.44
CA ARG A 38 0.05 -8.96 -1.86
C ARG A 38 -0.55 -9.44 -3.18
N LEU A 39 -1.84 -9.13 -3.42
CA LEU A 39 -2.49 -9.40 -4.70
C LEU A 39 -1.89 -8.56 -5.81
N ILE A 40 -1.69 -7.27 -5.54
CA ILE A 40 -1.03 -6.34 -6.46
C ILE A 40 0.39 -6.82 -6.76
N GLY A 41 1.16 -7.24 -5.74
CA GLY A 41 2.48 -7.82 -5.92
C GLY A 41 2.49 -9.06 -6.83
N LYS A 42 1.53 -9.98 -6.65
CA LYS A 42 1.37 -11.14 -7.54
C LYS A 42 1.01 -10.73 -8.97
N LEU A 43 0.15 -9.73 -9.14
CA LEU A 43 -0.22 -9.17 -10.43
C LEU A 43 1.00 -8.54 -11.12
N ILE A 44 1.82 -7.80 -10.38
CA ILE A 44 3.08 -7.22 -10.88
C ILE A 44 4.00 -8.33 -11.37
N SER A 45 4.31 -9.33 -10.53
CA SER A 45 5.20 -10.43 -10.88
C SER A 45 4.70 -11.24 -12.08
N TRP A 46 3.39 -11.45 -12.18
CA TRP A 46 2.79 -12.13 -13.30
C TRP A 46 2.92 -11.33 -14.61
N LEU A 47 2.59 -10.04 -14.59
CA LEU A 47 2.72 -9.15 -15.75
C LEU A 47 4.20 -8.93 -16.12
N GLU A 48 5.08 -8.83 -15.14
CA GLU A 48 6.53 -8.70 -15.36
C GLU A 48 7.08 -9.92 -16.09
N GLY A 49 6.70 -11.13 -15.67
CA GLY A 49 7.09 -12.36 -16.36
C GLY A 49 6.62 -12.44 -17.82
N ILE A 50 5.49 -11.81 -18.15
CA ILE A 50 4.98 -11.74 -19.53
C ILE A 50 5.66 -10.63 -20.34
N LEU A 51 5.82 -9.45 -19.74
CA LEU A 51 6.26 -8.24 -20.42
C LEU A 51 7.79 -8.08 -20.46
N LEU A 52 8.51 -8.50 -19.41
CA LEU A 52 9.94 -8.26 -19.25
C LEU A 52 10.71 -9.57 -19.34
N LYS A 53 11.02 -10.01 -20.57
CA LYS A 53 11.91 -11.16 -20.80
C LYS A 53 13.38 -10.72 -20.73
N GLU A 54 14.24 -11.58 -20.18
CA GLU A 54 15.67 -11.28 -20.02
C GLU A 54 16.39 -11.00 -21.35
N GLU A 55 15.95 -11.62 -22.43
CA GLU A 55 16.48 -11.49 -23.78
C GLU A 55 16.27 -10.10 -24.42
N TYR A 56 15.46 -9.23 -23.83
CA TYR A 56 15.13 -7.95 -24.43
C TYR A 56 16.22 -6.91 -24.20
N SER A 57 16.47 -6.08 -25.23
CA SER A 57 17.36 -4.91 -25.13
C SER A 57 16.86 -3.93 -24.07
N GLN A 58 17.76 -3.15 -23.47
CA GLN A 58 17.45 -2.16 -22.44
C GLN A 58 16.34 -1.17 -22.86
N ALA A 59 16.39 -0.69 -24.11
CA ALA A 59 15.38 0.20 -24.66
C ALA A 59 13.97 -0.45 -24.71
N LYS A 60 13.91 -1.76 -25.01
CA LYS A 60 12.66 -2.52 -25.03
C LYS A 60 12.14 -2.78 -23.61
N LYS A 61 13.03 -3.10 -22.67
CA LYS A 61 12.69 -3.26 -21.25
C LYS A 61 12.13 -1.96 -20.68
N TYR A 62 12.76 -0.82 -20.99
CA TYR A 62 12.29 0.50 -20.54
C TYR A 62 10.86 0.81 -21.03
N LYS A 63 10.58 0.65 -22.33
CA LYS A 63 9.24 0.90 -22.88
C LYS A 63 8.18 -0.01 -22.23
N ARG A 64 8.49 -1.29 -22.05
CA ARG A 64 7.58 -2.25 -21.39
C ARG A 64 7.41 -2.00 -19.89
N GLY A 65 8.45 -1.49 -19.24
CA GLY A 65 8.36 -1.00 -17.86
C GLY A 65 7.37 0.16 -17.71
N ILE A 66 7.36 1.10 -18.67
CA ILE A 66 6.34 2.18 -18.69
C ILE A 66 4.92 1.60 -18.84
N VAL A 67 4.75 0.63 -19.74
CA VAL A 67 3.44 -0.04 -19.91
C VAL A 67 3.01 -0.69 -18.60
N LEU A 68 3.92 -1.40 -17.91
CA LEU A 68 3.64 -2.02 -16.63
C LEU A 68 3.24 -0.98 -15.57
N ALA A 69 3.99 0.14 -15.48
CA ALA A 69 3.75 1.21 -14.54
C ALA A 69 2.38 1.90 -14.73
N VAL A 70 1.85 1.92 -15.95
CA VAL A 70 0.51 2.44 -16.24
C VAL A 70 -0.57 1.38 -16.03
N LEU A 71 -0.31 0.14 -16.45
CA LEU A 71 -1.29 -0.93 -16.46
C LEU A 71 -1.70 -1.37 -15.03
N ILE A 72 -0.73 -1.44 -14.11
CA ILE A 72 -0.99 -1.85 -12.73
C ILE A 72 -1.97 -0.89 -12.02
N PRO A 73 -1.71 0.43 -11.93
CA PRO A 73 -2.66 1.35 -11.31
C PRO A 73 -4.02 1.37 -12.01
N LEU A 74 -4.03 1.21 -13.34
CA LEU A 74 -5.29 1.19 -14.09
C LEU A 74 -6.14 -0.03 -13.74
N ILE A 75 -5.57 -1.23 -13.75
CA ILE A 75 -6.27 -2.47 -13.39
C ILE A 75 -6.75 -2.40 -11.94
N THR A 76 -5.87 -2.05 -11.02
CA THR A 76 -6.22 -1.96 -9.60
C THR A 76 -7.29 -0.91 -9.35
N GLY A 77 -7.20 0.25 -10.00
CA GLY A 77 -8.21 1.32 -9.93
C GLY A 77 -9.58 0.87 -10.45
N ILE A 78 -9.62 0.22 -11.62
CA ILE A 78 -10.88 -0.30 -12.20
C ILE A 78 -11.51 -1.36 -11.28
N VAL A 79 -10.71 -2.29 -10.75
CA VAL A 79 -11.21 -3.33 -9.85
C VAL A 79 -11.76 -2.70 -8.56
N THR A 80 -11.03 -1.78 -7.95
CA THR A 80 -11.46 -1.08 -6.74
C THR A 80 -12.74 -0.28 -6.97
N ALA A 81 -12.78 0.50 -8.06
CA ALA A 81 -13.97 1.27 -8.42
C ALA A 81 -15.18 0.36 -8.69
N GLY A 82 -14.98 -0.78 -9.35
CA GLY A 82 -16.02 -1.76 -9.59
C GLY A 82 -16.58 -2.35 -8.30
N ILE A 83 -15.73 -2.74 -7.36
CA ILE A 83 -16.14 -3.27 -6.05
C ILE A 83 -16.95 -2.21 -5.29
N LEU A 84 -16.45 -0.98 -5.21
CA LEU A 84 -17.15 0.10 -4.52
C LEU A 84 -18.47 0.45 -5.19
N ALA A 85 -18.52 0.52 -6.53
CA ALA A 85 -19.75 0.78 -7.27
C ALA A 85 -20.83 -0.26 -6.97
N VAL A 86 -20.48 -1.54 -6.94
CA VAL A 86 -21.41 -2.63 -6.58
C VAL A 86 -21.86 -2.51 -5.13
N CYS A 87 -20.95 -2.25 -4.19
CA CYS A 87 -21.31 -2.10 -2.78
C CYS A 87 -22.25 -0.91 -2.54
N TYR A 88 -21.98 0.24 -3.14
CA TYR A 88 -22.84 1.42 -3.06
C TYR A 88 -24.18 1.24 -3.76
N TYR A 89 -24.22 0.46 -4.86
CA TYR A 89 -25.46 0.12 -5.53
C TYR A 89 -26.38 -0.73 -4.65
N ILE A 90 -25.82 -1.68 -3.89
CA ILE A 90 -26.58 -2.55 -2.98
C ILE A 90 -27.06 -1.75 -1.75
N ASN A 91 -26.16 -1.05 -1.08
CA ASN A 91 -26.49 -0.25 0.10
C ASN A 91 -25.37 0.77 0.41
N ILE A 92 -25.77 2.00 0.72
CA ILE A 92 -24.82 3.07 1.03
C ILE A 92 -23.96 2.76 2.27
N VAL A 93 -24.53 2.10 3.29
CA VAL A 93 -23.79 1.71 4.50
C VAL A 93 -22.74 0.65 4.17
N LEU A 94 -23.10 -0.33 3.33
CA LEU A 94 -22.16 -1.35 2.86
C LEU A 94 -21.00 -0.71 2.08
N GLY A 95 -21.31 0.22 1.19
CA GLY A 95 -20.29 0.99 0.46
C GLY A 95 -19.32 1.71 1.40
N CYS A 96 -19.85 2.47 2.37
CA CYS A 96 -19.03 3.18 3.37
C CYS A 96 -18.16 2.23 4.21
N VAL A 97 -18.68 1.09 4.63
CA VAL A 97 -17.93 0.10 5.42
C VAL A 97 -16.78 -0.50 4.59
N VAL A 98 -17.06 -0.93 3.36
CA VAL A 98 -16.03 -1.50 2.48
C VAL A 98 -14.97 -0.46 2.13
N GLU A 99 -15.36 0.78 1.85
CA GLU A 99 -14.43 1.88 1.59
C GLU A 99 -13.56 2.17 2.82
N THR A 100 -14.15 2.18 4.03
CA THR A 100 -13.41 2.34 5.29
C THR A 100 -12.35 1.24 5.47
N ILE A 101 -12.72 -0.02 5.20
CA ILE A 101 -11.79 -1.16 5.29
C ILE A 101 -10.67 -1.02 4.26
N MET A 102 -10.99 -0.61 3.03
CA MET A 102 -9.97 -0.37 2.00
C MET A 102 -9.03 0.77 2.39
N CYS A 103 -9.56 1.88 2.91
CA CYS A 103 -8.74 2.98 3.43
C CYS A 103 -7.83 2.52 4.58
N TYR A 104 -8.35 1.77 5.53
CA TYR A 104 -7.58 1.19 6.62
C TYR A 104 -6.43 0.32 6.11
N GLN A 105 -6.66 -0.53 5.10
CA GLN A 105 -5.64 -1.42 4.55
C GLN A 105 -4.55 -0.72 3.73
N ILE A 106 -4.79 0.50 3.26
CA ILE A 106 -3.79 1.32 2.56
C ILE A 106 -2.91 2.08 3.56
N LEU A 107 -3.50 2.48 4.68
CA LEU A 107 -2.79 3.19 5.75
C LEU A 107 -1.96 2.19 6.57
N ALA A 108 -0.73 2.49 6.80
CA ALA A 108 0.19 1.65 7.56
C ALA A 108 0.96 2.45 8.62
N VAL A 109 0.30 3.46 9.21
CA VAL A 109 0.94 4.42 10.12
C VAL A 109 1.43 3.72 11.39
N LYS A 110 0.58 2.87 12.00
CA LYS A 110 0.95 2.13 13.21
C LYS A 110 2.07 1.12 12.93
N SER A 111 2.00 0.39 11.82
CA SER A 111 3.03 -0.56 11.42
C SER A 111 4.35 0.14 11.14
N LEU A 112 4.33 1.24 10.39
CA LEU A 112 5.52 2.03 10.11
C LEU A 112 6.17 2.56 11.40
N LYS A 113 5.36 3.07 12.34
CA LYS A 113 5.84 3.48 13.67
C LYS A 113 6.51 2.30 14.40
N THR A 114 5.87 1.14 14.41
CA THR A 114 6.37 -0.05 15.12
C THR A 114 7.71 -0.50 14.53
N GLU A 115 7.81 -0.62 13.21
CA GLU A 115 9.04 -1.02 12.53
C GLU A 115 10.16 0.03 12.70
N SER A 116 9.81 1.32 12.62
CA SER A 116 10.78 2.40 12.87
C SER A 116 11.32 2.38 14.30
N MET A 117 10.47 2.08 15.28
CA MET A 117 10.91 1.94 16.68
C MET A 117 11.83 0.73 16.88
N LYS A 118 11.65 -0.37 16.13
CA LYS A 118 12.58 -1.50 16.15
C LYS A 118 13.98 -1.07 15.71
N VAL A 119 14.10 -0.24 14.68
CA VAL A 119 15.38 0.32 14.23
C VAL A 119 16.02 1.15 15.33
N TYR A 120 15.24 2.02 15.98
CA TYR A 120 15.74 2.84 17.08
C TYR A 120 16.27 1.99 18.24
N TYR A 121 15.53 0.98 18.68
CA TYR A 121 15.95 0.11 19.77
C TYR A 121 17.14 -0.77 19.39
N ALA A 122 17.18 -1.31 18.17
CA ALA A 122 18.33 -2.06 17.67
C ALA A 122 19.58 -1.20 17.65
N LEU A 123 19.48 0.05 17.16
CA LEU A 123 20.64 0.96 17.13
C LEU A 123 21.13 1.34 18.54
N LYS A 124 20.18 1.54 19.47
CA LYS A 124 20.50 1.96 20.85
C LYS A 124 21.11 0.84 21.67
N ASN A 125 20.59 -0.39 21.55
CA ASN A 125 20.90 -1.48 22.47
C ASN A 125 21.85 -2.52 21.87
N GLU A 126 21.83 -2.72 20.54
CA GLU A 126 22.51 -3.84 19.88
C GLU A 126 23.58 -3.38 18.88
N GLY A 127 23.45 -2.18 18.37
CA GLY A 127 24.45 -1.55 17.50
C GLY A 127 24.05 -1.50 16.01
N VAL A 128 25.03 -1.09 15.18
CA VAL A 128 24.80 -0.80 13.74
C VAL A 128 24.41 -2.02 12.91
N PRO A 129 25.00 -3.23 13.11
CA PRO A 129 24.62 -4.39 12.28
C PRO A 129 23.15 -4.78 12.42
N GLN A 130 22.64 -4.82 13.65
CA GLN A 130 21.24 -5.16 13.96
C GLN A 130 20.28 -4.05 13.46
N ALA A 131 20.69 -2.78 13.60
CA ALA A 131 19.93 -1.67 13.06
C ALA A 131 19.82 -1.73 11.54
N ARG A 132 20.89 -2.13 10.81
CA ARG A 132 20.85 -2.37 9.36
C ARG A 132 19.82 -3.44 8.97
N GLN A 133 19.78 -4.55 9.72
CA GLN A 133 18.80 -5.60 9.51
C GLN A 133 17.37 -5.10 9.76
N ALA A 134 17.16 -4.35 10.83
CA ALA A 134 15.85 -3.76 11.11
C ALA A 134 15.42 -2.76 10.02
N VAL A 135 16.33 -1.91 9.51
CA VAL A 135 16.04 -0.99 8.40
C VAL A 135 15.70 -1.73 7.12
N SER A 136 16.35 -2.88 6.83
CA SER A 136 16.07 -3.66 5.63
C SER A 136 14.62 -4.15 5.54
N MET A 137 13.93 -4.26 6.68
CA MET A 137 12.50 -4.61 6.72
C MET A 137 11.57 -3.46 6.32
N ILE A 138 12.07 -2.23 6.32
CA ILE A 138 11.27 -1.02 6.02
C ILE A 138 11.55 -0.54 4.59
N VAL A 139 12.79 -0.66 4.13
CA VAL A 139 13.23 -0.13 2.83
C VAL A 139 13.53 -1.27 1.83
N GLY A 140 13.13 -1.09 0.58
CA GLY A 140 13.34 -2.07 -0.49
C GLY A 140 14.71 -1.96 -1.18
N ARG A 141 15.77 -1.58 -0.44
CA ARG A 141 17.13 -1.44 -0.98
C ARG A 141 18.16 -2.11 -0.10
N ASP A 142 19.36 -2.33 -0.61
CA ASP A 142 20.49 -2.83 0.18
C ASP A 142 20.83 -1.85 1.30
N THR A 143 20.88 -2.36 2.53
CA THR A 143 21.17 -1.62 3.75
C THR A 143 22.55 -1.94 4.33
N SER A 144 23.32 -2.80 3.67
CA SER A 144 24.62 -3.30 4.17
C SER A 144 25.66 -2.17 4.40
N GLN A 145 25.57 -1.11 3.61
CA GLN A 145 26.48 0.04 3.66
C GLN A 145 25.95 1.23 4.48
N ILE A 146 24.75 1.14 5.05
CA ILE A 146 24.19 2.22 5.86
C ILE A 146 24.98 2.31 7.18
N GLY A 147 25.55 3.48 7.47
CA GLY A 147 26.25 3.81 8.72
C GLY A 147 25.44 4.78 9.59
N ARG A 148 25.99 5.15 10.74
CA ARG A 148 25.46 6.28 11.51
C ARG A 148 25.71 7.57 10.72
N ALA A 149 24.71 8.46 10.67
CA ALA A 149 24.95 9.82 10.20
C ALA A 149 25.98 10.50 11.14
N HIS A 150 27.03 11.06 10.59
CA HIS A 150 27.89 11.95 11.35
C HIS A 150 27.11 13.27 11.55
N VAL A 151 26.73 13.52 12.77
CA VAL A 151 26.16 14.78 13.22
C VAL A 151 27.30 15.68 13.72
#